data_8a2b53663a1d4e0505dbb0dd99049a15
#
_entry.id   8a2b53663a1d4e0505dbb0dd99049a15
#
_cell.length_a   1.000
_cell.length_b   1.000
_cell.length_c   1.000
_cell.angle_alpha   90.00
_cell.angle_beta   90.00
_cell.angle_gamma   90.00
#
_symmetry.space_group_name_H-M   'P 1'
#
loop_
_entity.id
_entity.type
_entity.pdbx_description
1 polymer ?
#
loop_
_entity_poly.entity_id
_entity_poly.type
_entity_poly.pdbx_seq_one_letter_code
_entity_poly.pdbx_strand_id
1 'polypeptide(L)' 'MRAILHILTQAEDELTRAVIAAQRAWPETSVETVELTAATPDYDALVEKVFTADSVEVW' A
#
# COMPACT_ATOMS: atom_id res chain seq x y z
N MET A 1 -0.59 -14.28 8.92
CA MET A 1 -1.27 -13.21 8.16
C MET A 1 -0.26 -12.52 7.25
N ARG A 2 -0.61 -12.35 5.99
CA ARG A 2 0.25 -11.68 5.03
C ARG A 2 -0.08 -10.19 4.98
N ALA A 3 0.91 -9.33 5.11
CA ALA A 3 0.74 -7.88 5.02
C ALA A 3 1.28 -7.38 3.68
N ILE A 4 0.43 -6.70 2.91
CA ILE A 4 0.78 -6.13 1.63
C ILE A 4 0.68 -4.60 1.75
N LEU A 5 1.75 -3.91 1.36
CA LEU A 5 1.81 -2.45 1.37
C LEU A 5 1.86 -1.92 -0.07
N HIS A 6 0.94 -1.03 -0.39
CA HIS A 6 0.94 -0.29 -1.65
C HIS A 6 1.39 1.15 -1.42
N ILE A 7 2.42 1.56 -2.14
CA ILE A 7 2.92 2.94 -2.09
C ILE A 7 2.50 3.64 -3.37
N LEU A 8 1.67 4.66 -3.25
CA LEU A 8 1.13 5.42 -4.37
C LEU A 8 1.95 6.70 -4.56
N THR A 9 2.66 6.79 -5.67
CA THR A 9 3.45 7.98 -6.00
C THR A 9 2.70 8.96 -6.89
N GLN A 10 1.52 8.59 -7.33
CA GLN A 10 0.63 9.40 -8.16
C GLN A 10 -0.82 9.12 -7.77
N ALA A 11 -1.75 9.88 -8.33
CA ALA A 11 -3.17 9.70 -8.04
C ALA A 11 -3.60 8.27 -8.35
N GLU A 12 -4.43 7.70 -7.49
CA GLU A 12 -4.96 6.36 -7.64
C GLU A 12 -5.84 6.27 -8.89
N ASP A 13 -5.54 5.33 -9.78
CA ASP A 13 -6.33 5.09 -10.98
C ASP A 13 -7.21 3.84 -10.85
N GLU A 14 -7.99 3.53 -11.90
CA GLU A 14 -8.89 2.39 -11.92
C GLU A 14 -8.17 1.05 -11.76
N LEU A 15 -7.02 0.90 -12.41
CA LEU A 15 -6.23 -0.32 -12.34
C LEU A 15 -5.70 -0.55 -10.93
N THR A 16 -5.15 0.49 -10.32
CA THR A 16 -4.64 0.43 -8.94
C THR A 16 -5.75 0.03 -7.97
N ARG A 17 -6.92 0.64 -8.09
CA ARG A 17 -8.08 0.31 -7.26
C ARG A 17 -8.52 -1.13 -7.43
N ALA A 18 -8.55 -1.62 -8.68
CA ALA A 18 -8.94 -3.00 -8.97
C ALA A 18 -7.97 -4.01 -8.34
N VAL A 19 -6.68 -3.76 -8.43
CA VAL A 19 -5.66 -4.64 -7.84
C VAL A 19 -5.77 -4.64 -6.31
N ILE A 20 -5.88 -3.49 -5.70
CA ILE A 20 -6.00 -3.36 -4.23
C ILE A 20 -7.28 -4.05 -3.74
N ALA A 21 -8.41 -3.84 -4.42
CA ALA A 21 -9.67 -4.45 -4.05
C ALA A 21 -9.61 -5.98 -4.16
N ALA A 22 -8.96 -6.51 -5.20
CA ALA A 22 -8.78 -7.95 -5.36
C ALA A 22 -7.94 -8.54 -4.24
N GLN A 23 -6.87 -7.86 -3.84
CA GLN A 23 -5.99 -8.33 -2.76
C GLN A 23 -6.68 -8.28 -1.40
N ARG A 24 -7.54 -7.28 -1.16
CA ARG A 24 -8.31 -7.18 0.09
C ARG A 24 -9.29 -8.34 0.26
N ALA A 25 -9.71 -8.97 -0.83
CA ALA A 25 -10.57 -10.12 -0.79
C ALA A 25 -9.83 -11.43 -0.49
N TRP A 26 -8.50 -11.43 -0.51
CA TRP A 26 -7.72 -12.63 -0.21
C TRP A 26 -7.79 -12.97 1.28
N PRO A 27 -7.96 -14.26 1.65
CA PRO A 27 -8.03 -14.67 3.05
C PRO A 27 -6.67 -14.45 3.75
N GLU A 28 -6.74 -14.13 5.04
CA GLU A 28 -5.57 -13.94 5.89
C GLU A 28 -4.58 -12.90 5.35
N THR A 29 -5.09 -11.90 4.64
CA THR A 29 -4.28 -10.84 4.03
C THR A 29 -4.70 -9.47 4.56
N SER A 30 -3.74 -8.69 5.00
CA SER A 30 -3.93 -7.28 5.37
C SER A 30 -3.34 -6.40 4.28
N VAL A 31 -4.12 -5.43 3.79
CA VAL A 31 -3.68 -4.52 2.74
C VAL A 31 -3.70 -3.09 3.27
N GLU A 32 -2.56 -2.41 3.18
CA GLU A 32 -2.45 -1.00 3.52
C GLU A 32 -2.01 -0.21 2.30
N THR A 33 -2.46 1.03 2.21
CA THR A 33 -2.05 1.96 1.16
C THR A 33 -1.45 3.22 1.77
N VAL A 34 -0.37 3.71 1.18
CA VAL A 34 0.27 4.97 1.57
C VAL A 34 0.39 5.84 0.33
N GLU A 35 -0.13 7.05 0.40
CA GLU A 35 -0.03 8.02 -0.70
C GLU A 35 1.12 8.99 -0.45
N LEU A 36 2.09 8.98 -1.35
CA LEU A 36 3.21 9.94 -1.33
C LEU A 36 2.90 11.22 -2.13
N THR A 37 1.64 11.39 -2.54
CA THR A 37 1.18 12.58 -3.23
C THR A 37 0.88 13.74 -2.26
N ALA A 38 0.87 13.46 -0.96
CA ALA A 38 0.68 14.47 0.08
C ALA A 38 1.87 15.44 0.12
N ALA A 39 1.60 16.69 0.48
CA ALA A 39 2.64 17.73 0.54
C ALA A 39 3.72 17.42 1.59
N THR A 40 3.37 16.74 2.67
CA THR A 40 4.30 16.39 3.76
C THR A 40 4.06 14.93 4.18
N PRO A 41 4.56 13.96 3.41
CA PRO A 41 4.40 12.55 3.78
C PRO A 41 5.21 12.22 5.04
N ASP A 42 4.67 11.31 5.85
CA ASP A 42 5.36 10.81 7.04
C ASP A 42 6.28 9.66 6.64
N TYR A 43 7.53 9.98 6.36
CA TYR A 43 8.52 9.00 5.94
C TYR A 43 8.89 8.01 7.06
N ASP A 44 8.85 8.42 8.31
CA ASP A 44 9.18 7.53 9.44
C ASP A 44 8.12 6.43 9.55
N ALA A 45 6.84 6.78 9.47
CA ALA A 45 5.76 5.81 9.47
C ALA A 45 5.82 4.90 8.24
N LEU A 46 6.19 5.45 7.08
CA LEU A 46 6.35 4.68 5.86
C LEU A 46 7.45 3.63 6.01
N VAL A 47 8.60 4.00 6.57
CA VAL A 47 9.72 3.08 6.79
C VAL A 47 9.29 1.94 7.70
N GLU A 48 8.58 2.22 8.79
CA GLU A 48 8.06 1.18 9.68
C GLU A 48 7.12 0.22 8.95
N LYS A 49 6.24 0.72 8.12
CA LYS A 49 5.31 -0.09 7.34
C LYS A 49 6.03 -0.99 6.34
N VAL A 50 7.07 -0.48 5.69
CA VAL A 50 7.90 -1.26 4.77
C VAL A 50 8.57 -2.41 5.49
N PHE A 51 9.12 -2.19 6.69
CA PHE A 51 9.77 -3.24 7.46
C PHE A 51 8.82 -4.32 7.96
N THR A 52 7.56 -3.99 8.19
CA THR A 52 6.56 -4.94 8.70
C THR A 52 5.76 -5.62 7.59
N ALA A 53 5.82 -5.12 6.36
CA ALA A 53 5.09 -5.70 5.25
C ALA A 53 5.81 -6.93 4.67
N ASP A 54 5.03 -7.94 4.30
CA ASP A 54 5.56 -9.12 3.60
C ASP A 54 5.82 -8.82 2.12
N SER A 55 5.05 -7.92 1.55
CA SER A 55 5.19 -7.48 0.16
C SER A 55 4.97 -5.99 0.05
N VAL A 56 5.76 -5.33 -0.79
CA VAL A 56 5.63 -3.89 -1.06
C VAL A 56 5.49 -3.69 -2.57
N GLU A 57 4.47 -2.95 -2.97
CA GLU A 57 4.23 -2.60 -4.36
C GLU A 57 4.22 -1.07 -4.50
N VAL A 58 4.96 -0.56 -5.49
CA VAL A 58 5.04 0.87 -5.77
C VAL A 58 4.34 1.17 -7.09
N TRP A 59 3.45 2.16 -7.05
CA TRP A 59 2.67 2.57 -8.22
C TRP A 59 3.08 3.90 -8.79
#